data_433303ed14d1e3f8ca14126c13bb7175
#
_entry.id   433303ed14d1e3f8ca14126c13bb7175
#
_cell.length_a   1.000
_cell.length_b   1.000
_cell.length_c   1.000
_cell.angle_alpha   90.00
_cell.angle_beta   90.00
_cell.angle_gamma   90.00
#
_symmetry.space_group_name_H-M   'P 1'
#
loop_
_entity.id
_entity.type
_entity.pdbx_description
1 polymer ?
#
loop_
_entity_poly.entity_id
_entity_poly.type
_entity_poly.pdbx_seq_one_letter_code
_entity_poly.pdbx_strand_id
1 'polypeptide(L)'
;MGAIGIEQRWATQRMRTVWKINDNRRDAGLQYPDDVVWAENLLYGPYRNWNLLDIYYPKSAVKILDEKAHNGFHVIGSDGNRQRVQVIEKLPVIFDIHGGGWQYGDKELYRHYNIALAQHGFAVIGFNYRLAPEDCFPAAFTDVNRAMNWVAGNGEHFGLDLNRVFMVGDSAGGQMASWYATLLSSQRFRDVYLEKFPLSGNGETAAFTWEEYARQDVGDAFDPETTENIPDENMQPDETYQFNVPYDQLRLRGVALNCGIYKMRESLQGGEVDNAFVQFLGDLYESRKEDVKELVDAWNFMDENFPPAFVMTAANDFLRDCAAPLHDHLSRLGVKCELHLYGKPEQTYMGHVFHVNQKLDEAHQCNDDECEFFKGLFA
;
A
#
# COMPACT_ATOMS: atom_id res chain seq x y z
N MET A 1 25.39 6.27 -6.36
CA MET A 1 25.12 5.30 -5.28
C MET A 1 25.92 5.76 -4.07
N GLY A 2 25.23 6.41 -3.12
CA GLY A 2 25.83 6.81 -1.85
C GLY A 2 26.18 5.57 -1.04
N ALA A 3 27.26 5.61 -0.31
CA ALA A 3 27.78 4.48 0.44
C ALA A 3 26.95 4.27 1.72
N ILE A 4 25.78 3.65 1.60
CA ILE A 4 25.17 3.01 2.76
C ILE A 4 26.18 1.97 3.24
N GLY A 5 26.68 2.18 4.46
CA GLY A 5 27.75 1.37 4.99
C GLY A 5 27.37 -0.12 5.05
N ILE A 6 28.34 -1.00 4.88
CA ILE A 6 28.14 -2.45 4.97
C ILE A 6 27.43 -2.84 6.27
N GLU A 7 27.73 -2.16 7.38
CA GLU A 7 27.08 -2.38 8.67
C GLU A 7 25.57 -2.07 8.66
N GLN A 8 25.15 -1.02 7.98
CA GLN A 8 23.73 -0.65 7.86
C GLN A 8 22.96 -1.67 7.02
N ARG A 9 23.54 -2.17 5.93
CA ARG A 9 22.95 -3.25 5.12
C ARG A 9 22.76 -4.54 5.93
N TRP A 10 23.77 -4.91 6.72
CA TRP A 10 23.68 -6.07 7.63
C TRP A 10 22.60 -5.88 8.70
N ALA A 11 22.48 -4.68 9.26
CA ALA A 11 21.46 -4.38 10.26
C ALA A 11 20.04 -4.51 9.66
N THR A 12 19.82 -3.94 8.46
CA THR A 12 18.55 -4.07 7.75
C THR A 12 18.22 -5.52 7.41
N GLN A 13 19.17 -6.28 6.89
CA GLN A 13 18.94 -7.70 6.57
C GLN A 13 18.59 -8.52 7.82
N ARG A 14 19.28 -8.27 8.93
CA ARG A 14 18.96 -8.91 10.21
C ARG A 14 17.55 -8.54 10.69
N MET A 15 17.17 -7.28 10.61
CA MET A 15 15.83 -6.80 10.93
C MET A 15 14.77 -7.49 10.07
N ARG A 16 14.94 -7.51 8.75
CA ARG A 16 14.06 -8.21 7.81
C ARG A 16 13.86 -9.68 8.19
N THR A 17 14.96 -10.37 8.53
CA THR A 17 14.89 -11.78 8.96
C THR A 17 14.07 -11.96 10.24
N VAL A 18 14.30 -11.12 11.25
CA VAL A 18 13.57 -11.21 12.53
C VAL A 18 12.08 -10.91 12.33
N TRP A 19 11.75 -9.87 11.55
CA TRP A 19 10.36 -9.50 11.29
C TRP A 19 9.65 -10.58 10.48
N LYS A 20 10.27 -11.15 9.46
CA LYS A 20 9.69 -12.28 8.69
C LYS A 20 9.38 -13.50 9.58
N ILE A 21 10.28 -13.83 10.53
CA ILE A 21 10.04 -14.90 11.50
C ILE A 21 8.80 -14.58 12.36
N ASN A 22 8.64 -13.33 12.80
CA ASN A 22 7.50 -12.92 13.62
C ASN A 22 6.19 -12.98 12.82
N ASP A 23 6.19 -12.49 11.58
CA ASP A 23 5.02 -12.54 10.71
C ASP A 23 4.63 -13.98 10.36
N ASN A 24 5.59 -14.84 10.05
CA ASN A 24 5.33 -16.26 9.84
C ASN A 24 4.71 -16.93 11.08
N ARG A 25 5.10 -16.51 12.30
CA ARG A 25 4.47 -17.01 13.54
C ARG A 25 3.07 -16.44 13.74
N ARG A 26 2.87 -15.15 13.39
CA ARG A 26 1.56 -14.53 13.42
C ARG A 26 0.57 -15.33 12.58
N ASP A 27 0.95 -15.68 11.36
CA ASP A 27 0.05 -16.30 10.38
C ASP A 27 0.03 -17.84 10.43
N ALA A 28 0.96 -18.44 11.18
CA ALA A 28 1.05 -19.91 11.29
C ALA A 28 -0.28 -20.55 11.70
N GLY A 29 -0.78 -21.46 10.89
CA GLY A 29 -2.03 -22.21 11.11
C GLY A 29 -3.30 -21.51 10.62
N LEU A 30 -3.23 -20.27 10.15
CA LEU A 30 -4.34 -19.63 9.44
C LEU A 30 -4.61 -20.37 8.12
N GLN A 31 -5.87 -20.46 7.74
CA GLN A 31 -6.32 -21.02 6.46
C GLN A 31 -6.99 -19.93 5.65
N TYR A 32 -6.91 -20.02 4.34
CA TYR A 32 -7.66 -19.13 3.46
C TYR A 32 -9.13 -19.57 3.41
N PRO A 33 -10.09 -18.64 3.56
CA PRO A 33 -11.51 -18.98 3.50
C PRO A 33 -11.94 -19.28 2.06
N ASP A 34 -13.00 -20.07 1.91
CA ASP A 34 -13.51 -20.51 0.60
C ASP A 34 -14.36 -19.45 -0.13
N ASP A 35 -14.66 -18.34 0.52
CA ASP A 35 -15.55 -17.29 0.03
C ASP A 35 -14.81 -16.10 -0.61
N VAL A 36 -13.48 -16.16 -0.70
CA VAL A 36 -12.62 -15.17 -1.38
C VAL A 36 -11.75 -15.86 -2.44
N VAL A 37 -11.57 -15.19 -3.57
CA VAL A 37 -10.66 -15.57 -4.64
C VAL A 37 -9.77 -14.37 -5.00
N TRP A 38 -8.58 -14.62 -5.59
CA TRP A 38 -7.68 -13.52 -5.93
C TRP A 38 -6.95 -13.73 -7.24
N ALA A 39 -6.78 -12.65 -7.99
CA ALA A 39 -5.82 -12.57 -9.09
C ALA A 39 -4.47 -12.19 -8.50
N GLU A 40 -3.42 -12.95 -8.79
CA GLU A 40 -2.11 -12.77 -8.17
C GLU A 40 -1.03 -12.39 -9.16
N ASN A 41 0.00 -11.69 -8.65
CA ASN A 41 1.23 -11.36 -9.36
C ASN A 41 1.00 -10.58 -10.66
N LEU A 42 0.02 -9.68 -10.67
CA LEU A 42 -0.23 -8.78 -11.78
C LEU A 42 0.87 -7.70 -11.82
N LEU A 43 1.58 -7.62 -12.94
CA LEU A 43 2.68 -6.67 -13.11
C LEU A 43 2.13 -5.26 -13.37
N TYR A 44 2.47 -4.29 -12.52
CA TYR A 44 2.01 -2.92 -12.63
C TYR A 44 3.11 -1.90 -13.02
N GLY A 45 4.34 -2.36 -13.18
CA GLY A 45 5.48 -1.51 -13.51
C GLY A 45 6.71 -2.29 -13.95
N PRO A 46 7.82 -1.61 -14.28
CA PRO A 46 8.99 -2.23 -14.90
C PRO A 46 9.83 -3.10 -13.97
N TYR A 47 9.71 -2.94 -12.65
CA TYR A 47 10.53 -3.65 -11.67
C TYR A 47 9.87 -4.99 -11.30
N ARG A 48 10.10 -6.02 -12.11
CA ARG A 48 9.38 -7.30 -12.07
C ARG A 48 9.32 -7.96 -10.70
N ASN A 49 10.35 -7.80 -9.87
CA ASN A 49 10.39 -8.38 -8.52
C ASN A 49 9.64 -7.54 -7.47
N TRP A 50 9.34 -6.27 -7.79
CA TRP A 50 8.73 -5.32 -6.87
C TRP A 50 7.38 -4.80 -7.34
N ASN A 51 7.20 -4.59 -8.64
CA ASN A 51 5.97 -4.01 -9.17
C ASN A 51 4.91 -5.08 -9.44
N LEU A 52 4.56 -5.85 -8.42
CA LEU A 52 3.54 -6.89 -8.45
C LEU A 52 2.39 -6.53 -7.52
N LEU A 53 1.15 -6.76 -7.96
CA LEU A 53 -0.05 -6.60 -7.16
C LEU A 53 -0.95 -7.83 -7.24
N ASP A 54 -1.75 -8.01 -6.19
CA ASP A 54 -2.84 -8.98 -6.13
C ASP A 54 -4.17 -8.23 -5.99
N ILE A 55 -5.24 -8.81 -6.53
CA ILE A 55 -6.60 -8.28 -6.34
C ILE A 55 -7.47 -9.38 -5.75
N TYR A 56 -8.01 -9.14 -4.56
CA TYR A 56 -8.88 -10.05 -3.82
C TYR A 56 -10.34 -9.70 -4.05
N TYR A 57 -11.18 -10.72 -4.27
CA TYR A 57 -12.59 -10.57 -4.55
C TYR A 57 -13.45 -11.46 -3.66
N PRO A 58 -14.61 -10.99 -3.17
CA PRO A 58 -15.64 -11.90 -2.69
C PRO A 58 -15.99 -12.90 -3.81
N LYS A 59 -15.98 -14.20 -3.53
CA LYS A 59 -16.30 -15.23 -4.52
C LYS A 59 -17.71 -15.07 -5.10
N SER A 60 -18.63 -14.51 -4.33
CA SER A 60 -20.00 -14.19 -4.77
C SER A 60 -20.06 -13.10 -5.85
N ALA A 61 -19.02 -12.26 -5.96
CA ALA A 61 -18.95 -11.17 -6.93
C ALA A 61 -18.37 -11.58 -8.28
N VAL A 62 -17.90 -12.80 -8.43
CA VAL A 62 -17.30 -13.31 -9.66
C VAL A 62 -18.13 -14.47 -10.25
N LYS A 63 -18.15 -14.54 -11.57
CA LYS A 63 -18.74 -15.62 -12.34
C LYS A 63 -17.61 -16.43 -13.02
N ILE A 64 -17.59 -17.74 -12.81
CA ILE A 64 -16.67 -18.64 -13.50
C ILE A 64 -17.05 -18.71 -14.99
N LEU A 65 -16.05 -18.59 -15.83
CA LEU A 65 -16.14 -18.68 -17.27
C LEU A 65 -15.55 -19.99 -17.79
N ASP A 66 -15.86 -20.32 -19.05
CA ASP A 66 -15.14 -21.36 -19.77
C ASP A 66 -13.68 -20.93 -20.00
N GLU A 67 -12.71 -21.83 -19.87
CA GLU A 67 -11.28 -21.56 -20.08
C GLU A 67 -10.97 -21.00 -21.49
N LYS A 68 -11.83 -21.27 -22.46
CA LYS A 68 -11.73 -20.76 -23.84
C LYS A 68 -12.39 -19.38 -24.02
N ALA A 69 -12.97 -18.80 -22.97
CA ALA A 69 -13.56 -17.48 -23.07
C ALA A 69 -12.49 -16.43 -23.44
N HIS A 70 -12.82 -15.53 -24.36
CA HIS A 70 -11.89 -14.46 -24.77
C HIS A 70 -11.88 -13.26 -23.82
N ASN A 71 -12.75 -13.25 -22.81
CA ASN A 71 -12.86 -12.21 -21.79
C ASN A 71 -12.57 -12.81 -20.40
N GLY A 72 -12.47 -11.93 -19.41
CA GLY A 72 -12.17 -12.30 -18.03
C GLY A 72 -10.67 -12.49 -17.76
N PHE A 73 -10.37 -12.83 -16.52
CA PHE A 73 -9.01 -13.01 -16.00
C PHE A 73 -8.95 -14.26 -15.09
N HIS A 74 -7.74 -14.67 -14.73
CA HIS A 74 -7.56 -15.80 -13.84
C HIS A 74 -7.51 -15.40 -12.38
N VAL A 75 -8.12 -16.23 -11.53
CA VAL A 75 -8.05 -16.13 -10.06
C VAL A 75 -7.68 -17.50 -9.48
N ILE A 76 -7.20 -17.49 -8.24
CA ILE A 76 -6.92 -18.67 -7.43
C ILE A 76 -7.85 -18.62 -6.22
N GLY A 77 -8.37 -19.78 -5.81
CA GLY A 77 -9.12 -19.96 -4.58
C GLY A 77 -8.26 -20.54 -3.46
N SER A 78 -8.87 -20.73 -2.28
CA SER A 78 -8.25 -21.39 -1.11
C SER A 78 -7.72 -22.79 -1.39
N ASP A 79 -8.29 -23.48 -2.38
CA ASP A 79 -7.91 -24.81 -2.84
C ASP A 79 -6.71 -24.81 -3.81
N GLY A 80 -6.17 -23.63 -4.16
CA GLY A 80 -5.08 -23.44 -5.12
C GLY A 80 -5.48 -23.66 -6.58
N ASN A 81 -6.76 -23.90 -6.87
CA ASN A 81 -7.23 -24.09 -8.23
C ASN A 81 -7.36 -22.78 -8.97
N ARG A 82 -6.73 -22.70 -10.14
CA ARG A 82 -6.83 -21.56 -11.05
C ARG A 82 -8.11 -21.66 -11.87
N GLN A 83 -8.86 -20.57 -11.92
CA GLN A 83 -10.14 -20.48 -12.63
C GLN A 83 -10.21 -19.16 -13.41
N ARG A 84 -10.80 -19.20 -14.62
CA ARG A 84 -11.10 -17.98 -15.36
C ARG A 84 -12.43 -17.42 -14.88
N VAL A 85 -12.44 -16.12 -14.58
CA VAL A 85 -13.64 -15.44 -14.05
C VAL A 85 -13.88 -14.08 -14.72
N GLN A 86 -15.10 -13.57 -14.50
CA GLN A 86 -15.48 -12.19 -14.77
C GLN A 86 -16.23 -11.65 -13.55
N VAL A 87 -15.97 -10.41 -13.18
CA VAL A 87 -16.73 -9.72 -12.12
C VAL A 87 -18.15 -9.45 -12.62
N ILE A 88 -19.16 -9.74 -11.79
CA ILE A 88 -20.58 -9.62 -12.15
C ILE A 88 -21.00 -8.15 -12.21
N GLU A 89 -20.60 -7.37 -11.18
CA GLU A 89 -20.81 -5.92 -11.09
C GLU A 89 -19.56 -5.26 -10.46
N LYS A 90 -19.32 -4.01 -10.82
CA LYS A 90 -18.14 -3.30 -10.31
C LYS A 90 -18.17 -3.16 -8.80
N LEU A 91 -17.07 -3.50 -8.15
CA LEU A 91 -16.90 -3.44 -6.71
C LEU A 91 -16.19 -2.16 -6.27
N PRO A 92 -16.56 -1.59 -5.11
CA PRO A 92 -15.75 -0.58 -4.47
C PRO A 92 -14.34 -1.14 -4.17
N VAL A 93 -13.33 -0.30 -4.26
CA VAL A 93 -11.94 -0.71 -4.22
C VAL A 93 -11.30 -0.26 -2.91
N ILE A 94 -10.58 -1.16 -2.24
CA ILE A 94 -9.62 -0.80 -1.18
C ILE A 94 -8.21 -1.02 -1.76
N PHE A 95 -7.38 0.01 -1.66
CA PHE A 95 -5.98 -0.01 -2.04
C PHE A 95 -5.12 -0.05 -0.78
N ASP A 96 -4.47 -1.18 -0.53
CA ASP A 96 -3.71 -1.45 0.70
C ASP A 96 -2.22 -1.20 0.50
N ILE A 97 -1.65 -0.29 1.32
CA ILE A 97 -0.22 0.05 1.35
C ILE A 97 0.39 -0.54 2.62
N HIS A 98 1.10 -1.65 2.50
CA HIS A 98 1.67 -2.35 3.63
C HIS A 98 2.70 -1.53 4.42
N GLY A 99 2.83 -1.82 5.71
CA GLY A 99 3.83 -1.25 6.59
C GLY A 99 5.22 -1.85 6.44
N GLY A 100 6.10 -1.62 7.41
CA GLY A 100 7.44 -2.20 7.45
C GLY A 100 8.59 -1.20 7.43
N GLY A 101 8.37 0.05 7.87
CA GLY A 101 9.40 1.07 8.02
C GLY A 101 10.10 1.44 6.71
N TRP A 102 9.39 1.32 5.58
CA TRP A 102 9.89 1.52 4.21
C TRP A 102 11.02 0.56 3.79
N GLN A 103 11.37 -0.43 4.63
CA GLN A 103 12.53 -1.31 4.47
C GLN A 103 12.16 -2.79 4.45
N TYR A 104 10.92 -3.13 4.75
CA TYR A 104 10.42 -4.49 4.90
C TYR A 104 8.97 -4.57 4.46
N GLY A 105 8.52 -5.78 4.16
CA GLY A 105 7.14 -6.10 3.84
C GLY A 105 6.98 -6.52 2.39
N ASP A 106 5.91 -7.25 2.18
CA ASP A 106 5.44 -7.68 0.88
C ASP A 106 3.90 -7.90 0.95
N LYS A 107 3.24 -7.94 -0.20
CA LYS A 107 1.79 -8.15 -0.30
C LYS A 107 1.33 -9.50 0.26
N GLU A 108 2.22 -10.49 0.30
CA GLU A 108 1.94 -11.82 0.83
C GLU A 108 1.75 -11.81 2.34
N LEU A 109 2.49 -10.93 3.05
CA LEU A 109 2.37 -10.75 4.52
C LEU A 109 1.02 -10.14 4.93
N TYR A 110 0.35 -9.46 4.01
CA TYR A 110 -0.94 -8.81 4.23
C TYR A 110 -2.11 -9.61 3.64
N ARG A 111 -1.85 -10.77 3.03
CA ARG A 111 -2.87 -11.57 2.33
C ARG A 111 -4.07 -11.91 3.22
N HIS A 112 -3.87 -12.33 4.47
CA HIS A 112 -4.98 -12.64 5.38
C HIS A 112 -5.80 -11.41 5.73
N TYR A 113 -5.18 -10.26 5.92
CA TYR A 113 -5.85 -8.98 6.13
C TYR A 113 -6.64 -8.55 4.88
N ASN A 114 -6.02 -8.58 3.71
CA ASN A 114 -6.67 -8.24 2.45
C ASN A 114 -7.88 -9.15 2.13
N ILE A 115 -7.77 -10.44 2.47
CA ILE A 115 -8.89 -11.38 2.38
C ILE A 115 -10.01 -10.98 3.34
N ALA A 116 -9.70 -10.62 4.59
CA ALA A 116 -10.70 -10.17 5.55
C ALA A 116 -11.44 -8.92 5.06
N LEU A 117 -10.73 -7.93 4.52
CA LEU A 117 -11.37 -6.75 3.92
C LEU A 117 -12.24 -7.10 2.70
N ALA A 118 -11.80 -8.05 1.85
CA ALA A 118 -12.57 -8.48 0.69
C ALA A 118 -13.89 -9.17 1.09
N GLN A 119 -13.94 -9.89 2.22
CA GLN A 119 -15.17 -10.48 2.75
C GLN A 119 -16.25 -9.44 3.05
N HIS A 120 -15.89 -8.17 3.22
CA HIS A 120 -16.84 -7.06 3.40
C HIS A 120 -17.43 -6.52 2.09
N GLY A 121 -17.11 -7.10 0.94
CA GLY A 121 -17.70 -6.74 -0.36
C GLY A 121 -16.88 -5.74 -1.17
N PHE A 122 -15.59 -5.61 -0.88
CA PHE A 122 -14.65 -4.80 -1.63
C PHE A 122 -13.81 -5.66 -2.59
N ALA A 123 -13.36 -5.07 -3.68
CA ALA A 123 -12.16 -5.54 -4.37
C ALA A 123 -10.95 -4.94 -3.65
N VAL A 124 -10.06 -5.76 -3.11
CA VAL A 124 -8.92 -5.29 -2.31
C VAL A 124 -7.63 -5.49 -3.09
N ILE A 125 -6.82 -4.47 -3.20
CA ILE A 125 -5.55 -4.48 -3.93
C ILE A 125 -4.40 -4.37 -2.94
N GLY A 126 -3.65 -5.45 -2.78
CA GLY A 126 -2.37 -5.45 -2.08
C GLY A 126 -1.23 -5.47 -3.10
N PHE A 127 -0.15 -4.73 -2.88
CA PHE A 127 0.95 -4.62 -3.83
C PHE A 127 2.29 -4.48 -3.14
N ASN A 128 3.35 -4.91 -3.83
CA ASN A 128 4.72 -4.67 -3.42
C ASN A 128 5.21 -3.32 -3.94
N TYR A 129 6.11 -2.69 -3.21
CA TYR A 129 6.83 -1.50 -3.63
C TYR A 129 8.31 -1.64 -3.28
N ARG A 130 9.18 -0.93 -3.98
CA ARG A 130 10.63 -0.96 -3.75
C ARG A 130 10.98 -0.46 -2.35
N LEU A 131 11.91 -1.15 -1.71
CA LEU A 131 12.27 -0.96 -0.32
C LEU A 131 13.65 -0.29 -0.17
N ALA A 132 13.75 0.56 0.83
CA ALA A 132 15.04 1.07 1.29
C ALA A 132 15.80 -0.03 2.07
N PRO A 133 17.13 0.03 2.14
CA PRO A 133 17.99 1.08 1.62
C PRO A 133 18.43 0.85 0.17
N GLU A 134 17.97 -0.22 -0.49
CA GLU A 134 18.34 -0.51 -1.88
C GLU A 134 17.76 0.56 -2.81
N ASP A 135 16.49 0.92 -2.57
CA ASP A 135 15.75 1.94 -3.29
C ASP A 135 15.21 3.00 -2.31
N CYS A 136 15.96 4.08 -2.15
CA CYS A 136 15.60 5.17 -1.25
C CYS A 136 14.45 6.02 -1.82
N PHE A 137 13.90 6.93 -0.99
CA PHE A 137 12.92 7.93 -1.43
C PHE A 137 13.40 8.65 -2.72
N PRO A 138 12.56 8.82 -3.75
CA PRO A 138 11.10 8.61 -3.75
C PRO A 138 10.62 7.27 -4.33
N ALA A 139 11.46 6.24 -4.40
CA ALA A 139 11.15 4.99 -5.11
C ALA A 139 9.82 4.34 -4.69
N ALA A 140 9.61 4.12 -3.39
CA ALA A 140 8.35 3.54 -2.89
C ALA A 140 7.12 4.39 -3.27
N PHE A 141 7.22 5.72 -3.18
CA PHE A 141 6.14 6.65 -3.53
C PHE A 141 5.85 6.66 -5.03
N THR A 142 6.89 6.52 -5.85
CA THR A 142 6.75 6.33 -7.28
C THR A 142 6.02 5.04 -7.60
N ASP A 143 6.32 3.96 -6.88
CA ASP A 143 5.66 2.67 -7.09
C ASP A 143 4.18 2.69 -6.62
N VAL A 144 3.85 3.37 -5.51
CA VAL A 144 2.45 3.65 -5.13
C VAL A 144 1.70 4.35 -6.26
N ASN A 145 2.31 5.40 -6.85
CA ASN A 145 1.70 6.13 -7.95
C ASN A 145 1.54 5.26 -9.21
N ARG A 146 2.53 4.41 -9.53
CA ARG A 146 2.43 3.46 -10.66
C ARG A 146 1.30 2.48 -10.46
N ALA A 147 1.19 1.87 -9.28
CA ALA A 147 0.12 0.93 -8.96
C ALA A 147 -1.26 1.60 -9.09
N MET A 148 -1.39 2.85 -8.62
CA MET A 148 -2.64 3.59 -8.74
C MET A 148 -2.96 3.95 -10.19
N ASN A 149 -1.97 4.32 -11.01
CA ASN A 149 -2.17 4.54 -12.46
C ASN A 149 -2.56 3.25 -13.18
N TRP A 150 -1.94 2.12 -12.80
CA TRP A 150 -2.31 0.81 -13.33
C TRP A 150 -3.78 0.48 -13.02
N VAL A 151 -4.21 0.75 -11.78
CA VAL A 151 -5.62 0.58 -11.36
C VAL A 151 -6.54 1.48 -12.18
N ALA A 152 -6.18 2.76 -12.37
CA ALA A 152 -6.95 3.69 -13.18
C ALA A 152 -7.08 3.22 -14.65
N GLY A 153 -6.00 2.69 -15.23
CA GLY A 153 -5.99 2.23 -16.62
C GLY A 153 -6.61 0.86 -16.86
N ASN A 154 -6.58 -0.04 -15.87
CA ASN A 154 -7.02 -1.44 -16.02
C ASN A 154 -8.29 -1.78 -15.22
N GLY A 155 -8.77 -0.87 -14.37
CA GLY A 155 -9.87 -1.13 -13.43
C GLY A 155 -11.16 -1.63 -14.10
N GLU A 156 -11.47 -1.17 -15.31
CA GLU A 156 -12.62 -1.63 -16.09
C GLU A 156 -12.56 -3.14 -16.35
N HIS A 157 -11.39 -3.65 -16.80
CA HIS A 157 -11.18 -5.06 -17.09
C HIS A 157 -11.35 -5.95 -15.84
N PHE A 158 -10.86 -5.45 -14.69
CA PHE A 158 -10.91 -6.15 -13.41
C PHE A 158 -12.19 -5.88 -12.61
N GLY A 159 -13.18 -5.17 -13.16
CA GLY A 159 -14.45 -4.88 -12.50
C GLY A 159 -14.33 -3.99 -11.28
N LEU A 160 -13.40 -3.04 -11.29
CA LEU A 160 -13.16 -2.08 -10.21
C LEU A 160 -14.02 -0.84 -10.40
N ASP A 161 -14.67 -0.36 -9.35
CA ASP A 161 -15.41 0.90 -9.36
C ASP A 161 -14.48 2.07 -8.98
N LEU A 162 -13.93 2.72 -9.98
CA LEU A 162 -13.01 3.84 -9.80
C LEU A 162 -13.67 5.11 -9.21
N ASN A 163 -15.00 5.15 -9.08
CA ASN A 163 -15.72 6.22 -8.36
C ASN A 163 -15.83 5.95 -6.86
N ARG A 164 -15.51 4.74 -6.41
CA ARG A 164 -15.53 4.30 -5.00
C ARG A 164 -14.22 3.65 -4.62
N VAL A 165 -13.15 4.45 -4.63
CA VAL A 165 -11.80 4.03 -4.22
C VAL A 165 -11.54 4.47 -2.78
N PHE A 166 -11.03 3.56 -1.98
CA PHE A 166 -10.58 3.77 -0.61
C PHE A 166 -9.12 3.35 -0.50
N MET A 167 -8.41 3.90 0.46
CA MET A 167 -7.02 3.56 0.67
C MET A 167 -6.81 3.22 2.14
N VAL A 168 -6.10 2.15 2.40
CA VAL A 168 -5.66 1.78 3.74
C VAL A 168 -4.15 1.72 3.79
N GLY A 169 -3.58 1.92 4.94
CA GLY A 169 -2.15 1.71 5.16
C GLY A 169 -1.81 1.79 6.63
N ASP A 170 -0.83 1.01 7.04
CA ASP A 170 -0.37 0.94 8.43
C ASP A 170 1.09 1.33 8.57
N SER A 171 1.46 1.88 9.72
CA SER A 171 2.85 2.25 10.03
C SER A 171 3.45 3.15 8.93
N ALA A 172 4.53 2.71 8.27
CA ALA A 172 5.10 3.36 7.08
C ALA A 172 4.09 3.43 5.92
N GLY A 173 3.25 2.40 5.74
CA GLY A 173 2.16 2.41 4.77
C GLY A 173 1.09 3.45 5.10
N GLY A 174 0.77 3.66 6.38
CA GLY A 174 -0.12 4.72 6.84
C GLY A 174 0.42 6.12 6.53
N GLN A 175 1.74 6.32 6.68
CA GLN A 175 2.41 7.55 6.26
C GLN A 175 2.30 7.74 4.75
N MET A 176 2.59 6.69 3.94
CA MET A 176 2.49 6.76 2.48
C MET A 176 1.04 6.96 2.01
N ALA A 177 0.05 6.33 2.69
CA ALA A 177 -1.37 6.53 2.40
C ALA A 177 -1.79 7.97 2.65
N SER A 178 -1.41 8.57 3.79
CA SER A 178 -1.71 9.97 4.10
C SER A 178 -1.05 10.93 3.11
N TRP A 179 0.19 10.63 2.73
CA TRP A 179 0.95 11.39 1.73
C TRP A 179 0.29 11.34 0.36
N TYR A 180 -0.08 10.13 -0.10
CA TYR A 180 -0.70 9.97 -1.41
C TYR A 180 -2.12 10.53 -1.47
N ALA A 181 -2.89 10.39 -0.39
CA ALA A 181 -4.18 11.05 -0.26
C ALA A 181 -4.06 12.58 -0.37
N THR A 182 -3.03 13.17 0.25
CA THR A 182 -2.73 14.62 0.12
C THR A 182 -2.35 14.96 -1.32
N LEU A 183 -1.55 14.12 -1.98
CA LEU A 183 -1.17 14.33 -3.37
C LEU A 183 -2.40 14.33 -4.30
N LEU A 184 -3.36 13.42 -4.07
CA LEU A 184 -4.61 13.34 -4.83
C LEU A 184 -5.53 14.54 -4.57
N SER A 185 -5.59 15.08 -3.35
CA SER A 185 -6.54 16.11 -2.95
C SER A 185 -5.99 17.54 -3.05
N SER A 186 -4.71 17.77 -2.74
CA SER A 186 -4.11 19.09 -2.67
C SER A 186 -3.33 19.48 -3.93
N GLN A 187 -3.84 20.45 -4.69
CA GLN A 187 -3.15 21.00 -5.85
C GLN A 187 -1.80 21.62 -5.46
N ARG A 188 -1.76 22.33 -4.32
CA ARG A 188 -0.53 22.93 -3.81
C ARG A 188 0.57 21.89 -3.57
N PHE A 189 0.21 20.71 -3.05
CA PHE A 189 1.20 19.65 -2.82
C PHE A 189 1.69 19.06 -4.13
N ARG A 190 0.80 18.83 -5.09
CA ARG A 190 1.19 18.37 -6.44
C ARG A 190 2.19 19.32 -7.09
N ASP A 191 1.90 20.64 -7.07
CA ASP A 191 2.76 21.64 -7.70
C ASP A 191 4.16 21.65 -7.08
N VAL A 192 4.26 21.64 -5.75
CA VAL A 192 5.56 21.63 -5.03
C VAL A 192 6.31 20.33 -5.28
N TYR A 193 5.62 19.17 -5.25
CA TYR A 193 6.25 17.89 -5.49
C TYR A 193 6.81 17.79 -6.91
N LEU A 194 6.04 18.19 -7.93
CA LEU A 194 6.45 18.15 -9.33
C LEU A 194 7.56 19.16 -9.65
N GLU A 195 7.63 20.28 -8.95
CA GLU A 195 8.73 21.23 -9.07
C GLU A 195 10.05 20.64 -8.55
N LYS A 196 10.00 19.95 -7.41
CA LYS A 196 11.19 19.40 -6.74
C LYS A 196 11.67 18.09 -7.39
N PHE A 197 10.76 17.29 -7.90
CA PHE A 197 11.03 16.06 -8.65
C PHE A 197 10.46 16.21 -10.08
N PRO A 198 11.08 17.07 -10.92
CA PRO A 198 10.61 17.27 -12.27
C PRO A 198 10.68 15.95 -13.02
N LEU A 199 9.62 15.67 -13.73
CA LEU A 199 9.43 14.47 -14.51
C LEU A 199 10.50 14.42 -15.61
N SER A 200 11.37 13.43 -15.59
CA SER A 200 12.29 13.16 -16.66
C SER A 200 11.60 12.25 -17.67
N GLY A 201 11.33 12.76 -18.89
CA GLY A 201 10.90 11.95 -20.02
C GLY A 201 9.62 12.39 -20.72
N ASN A 202 9.52 12.07 -22.00
CA ASN A 202 8.43 12.44 -22.89
C ASN A 202 7.16 11.57 -22.65
N GLY A 203 6.19 12.09 -21.93
CA GLY A 203 4.74 11.94 -22.10
C GLY A 203 4.06 10.57 -22.23
N GLU A 204 4.73 9.45 -22.05
CA GLU A 204 4.08 8.15 -22.09
C GLU A 204 3.90 7.60 -20.67
N THR A 205 2.65 7.44 -20.28
CA THR A 205 2.27 6.74 -19.05
C THR A 205 2.68 5.28 -19.21
N ALA A 206 3.79 4.90 -18.59
CA ALA A 206 4.25 3.51 -18.56
C ALA A 206 3.44 2.65 -17.57
N ALA A 207 2.11 2.78 -17.59
CA ALA A 207 1.25 1.77 -17.04
C ALA A 207 1.13 0.66 -18.09
N PHE A 208 1.63 -0.53 -17.79
CA PHE A 208 1.36 -1.68 -18.64
C PHE A 208 -0.16 -1.86 -18.74
N THR A 209 -0.68 -1.82 -19.95
CA THR A 209 -2.08 -2.14 -20.19
C THR A 209 -2.31 -3.65 -20.04
N TRP A 210 -3.54 -4.07 -19.76
CA TRP A 210 -3.91 -5.49 -19.78
C TRP A 210 -3.50 -6.17 -21.11
N GLU A 211 -3.58 -5.48 -22.23
CA GLU A 211 -3.20 -6.00 -23.55
C GLU A 211 -1.70 -6.24 -23.67
N GLU A 212 -0.88 -5.40 -23.05
CA GLU A 212 0.57 -5.60 -22.96
C GLU A 212 0.92 -6.74 -22.00
N TYR A 213 0.22 -6.84 -20.87
CA TYR A 213 0.33 -7.95 -19.95
C TYR A 213 -0.08 -9.28 -20.60
N ALA A 214 -1.21 -9.32 -21.32
CA ALA A 214 -1.69 -10.52 -22.01
C ALA A 214 -0.78 -10.97 -23.18
N ARG A 215 -0.01 -10.04 -23.78
CA ARG A 215 0.99 -10.34 -24.81
C ARG A 215 2.32 -10.84 -24.24
N GLN A 216 2.64 -10.46 -23.01
CA GLN A 216 3.74 -11.06 -22.29
C GLN A 216 3.22 -12.42 -21.82
N ASP A 217 3.53 -13.47 -22.57
CA ASP A 217 3.33 -14.85 -22.15
C ASP A 217 4.18 -15.06 -20.88
N VAL A 218 3.64 -14.61 -19.74
CA VAL A 218 4.22 -14.85 -18.42
C VAL A 218 3.87 -16.31 -18.17
N GLY A 219 4.58 -17.20 -18.85
CA GLY A 219 4.53 -18.64 -18.59
C GLY A 219 4.68 -18.88 -17.09
N ASP A 220 4.27 -20.06 -16.65
CA ASP A 220 4.26 -20.56 -15.28
C ASP A 220 5.56 -20.41 -14.44
N ALA A 221 6.42 -19.45 -14.77
CA ALA A 221 7.80 -19.29 -14.33
C ALA A 221 8.03 -18.24 -13.24
N PHE A 222 6.99 -17.72 -12.58
CA PHE A 222 7.20 -16.95 -11.36
C PHE A 222 7.13 -17.91 -10.17
N ASP A 223 8.26 -18.47 -9.78
CA ASP A 223 8.45 -19.14 -8.51
C ASP A 223 9.03 -18.13 -7.51
N PRO A 224 8.25 -17.65 -6.54
CA PRO A 224 8.74 -16.70 -5.54
C PRO A 224 9.89 -17.24 -4.66
N GLU A 225 10.10 -18.56 -4.63
CA GLU A 225 11.21 -19.19 -3.88
C GLU A 225 12.52 -19.23 -4.68
N THR A 226 12.48 -19.08 -5.99
CA THR A 226 13.69 -19.17 -6.86
C THR A 226 14.20 -17.84 -7.36
N THR A 227 13.47 -16.75 -7.19
CA THR A 227 13.97 -15.41 -7.50
C THR A 227 14.82 -14.89 -6.34
N GLU A 228 16.10 -15.28 -6.30
CA GLU A 228 17.13 -14.42 -5.68
C GLU A 228 16.93 -13.02 -6.25
N ASN A 229 17.01 -11.99 -5.39
CA ASN A 229 17.00 -10.57 -5.74
C ASN A 229 18.15 -10.25 -6.72
N ILE A 230 18.02 -10.69 -7.95
CA ILE A 230 18.90 -10.30 -9.04
C ILE A 230 18.31 -9.02 -9.58
N PRO A 231 18.94 -7.86 -9.35
CA PRO A 231 18.61 -6.68 -10.13
C PRO A 231 18.72 -7.12 -11.59
N ASP A 232 17.69 -6.88 -12.39
CA ASP A 232 17.82 -7.06 -13.84
C ASP A 232 18.92 -6.08 -14.28
N GLU A 233 20.16 -6.58 -14.49
CA GLU A 233 21.31 -5.77 -14.88
C GLU A 233 21.10 -5.00 -16.19
N ASN A 234 20.03 -5.32 -16.91
CA ASN A 234 19.60 -4.66 -18.13
C ASN A 234 18.51 -3.59 -17.89
N MET A 235 17.99 -3.45 -16.66
CA MET A 235 17.07 -2.36 -16.36
C MET A 235 17.84 -1.05 -16.24
N GLN A 236 17.75 -0.26 -17.30
CA GLN A 236 18.10 1.15 -17.22
C GLN A 236 17.13 1.82 -16.23
N PRO A 237 17.58 2.81 -15.43
CA PRO A 237 16.67 3.66 -14.68
C PRO A 237 15.58 4.14 -15.63
N ASP A 238 14.32 4.03 -15.21
CA ASP A 238 13.19 4.42 -16.05
C ASP A 238 13.19 5.95 -16.21
N GLU A 239 14.08 6.43 -17.07
CA GLU A 239 14.22 7.85 -17.42
C GLU A 239 12.98 8.39 -18.14
N THR A 240 12.04 7.51 -18.53
CA THR A 240 10.82 7.84 -19.27
C THR A 240 9.58 7.90 -18.39
N TYR A 241 9.63 7.44 -17.13
CA TYR A 241 8.49 7.47 -16.26
C TYR A 241 8.10 8.91 -15.89
N GLN A 242 6.92 9.32 -16.33
CA GLN A 242 6.30 10.56 -15.87
C GLN A 242 5.43 10.28 -14.65
N PHE A 243 5.69 11.01 -13.59
CA PHE A 243 4.88 10.99 -12.39
C PHE A 243 3.55 11.69 -12.65
N ASN A 244 2.61 10.98 -13.27
CA ASN A 244 1.26 11.47 -13.48
C ASN A 244 0.36 10.99 -12.34
N VAL A 245 -0.33 11.89 -11.67
CA VAL A 245 -1.26 11.56 -10.58
C VAL A 245 -2.66 11.40 -11.17
N PRO A 246 -3.32 10.24 -11.03
CA PRO A 246 -4.60 9.96 -11.67
C PRO A 246 -5.80 10.54 -10.91
N TYR A 247 -5.71 11.80 -10.47
CA TYR A 247 -6.71 12.47 -9.62
C TYR A 247 -8.06 12.72 -10.32
N ASP A 248 -8.09 12.69 -11.64
CA ASP A 248 -9.29 12.85 -12.47
C ASP A 248 -9.83 11.53 -13.04
N GLN A 249 -9.07 10.43 -12.89
CA GLN A 249 -9.42 9.10 -13.40
C GLN A 249 -10.04 8.20 -12.34
N LEU A 250 -9.82 8.49 -11.07
CA LEU A 250 -10.39 7.77 -9.95
C LEU A 250 -10.82 8.74 -8.85
N ARG A 251 -11.76 8.30 -8.00
CA ARG A 251 -12.26 9.10 -6.89
C ARG A 251 -11.94 8.44 -5.56
N LEU A 252 -10.95 8.99 -4.85
CA LEU A 252 -10.64 8.59 -3.48
C LEU A 252 -11.73 9.11 -2.54
N ARG A 253 -12.49 8.20 -1.94
CA ARG A 253 -13.67 8.50 -1.10
C ARG A 253 -13.35 8.55 0.38
N GLY A 254 -12.32 7.85 0.81
CA GLY A 254 -11.88 7.80 2.20
C GLY A 254 -10.56 7.08 2.36
N VAL A 255 -9.95 7.27 3.52
CA VAL A 255 -8.68 6.63 3.90
C VAL A 255 -8.77 6.03 5.28
N ALA A 256 -8.09 4.90 5.52
CA ALA A 256 -7.81 4.38 6.85
C ALA A 256 -6.31 4.46 7.12
N LEU A 257 -5.98 5.13 8.20
CA LEU A 257 -4.62 5.48 8.59
C LEU A 257 -4.29 4.78 9.90
N ASN A 258 -3.69 3.60 9.77
CA ASN A 258 -3.58 2.60 10.82
C ASN A 258 -2.19 2.63 11.47
N CYS A 259 -2.10 2.90 12.77
CA CYS A 259 -0.83 2.87 13.53
C CYS A 259 0.31 3.64 12.86
N GLY A 260 0.02 4.72 12.12
CA GLY A 260 0.98 5.41 11.26
C GLY A 260 1.77 6.53 11.94
N ILE A 261 2.80 7.00 11.23
CA ILE A 261 3.56 8.19 11.60
C ILE A 261 3.23 9.30 10.58
N TYR A 262 2.73 10.45 11.04
CA TYR A 262 2.17 11.45 10.14
C TYR A 262 2.89 12.80 10.20
N LYS A 263 3.68 13.02 11.24
CA LYS A 263 4.45 14.26 11.47
C LYS A 263 5.92 13.91 11.65
N MET A 264 6.59 13.66 10.54
CA MET A 264 7.95 13.11 10.52
C MET A 264 8.95 14.02 11.24
N ARG A 265 8.85 15.34 11.08
CA ARG A 265 9.79 16.31 11.67
C ARG A 265 9.84 16.26 13.20
N GLU A 266 8.68 16.07 13.85
CA GLU A 266 8.56 16.13 15.32
C GLU A 266 8.85 14.77 15.97
N SER A 267 8.70 13.69 15.20
CA SER A 267 8.91 12.32 15.68
C SER A 267 10.38 11.87 15.65
N LEU A 268 11.27 12.65 15.04
CA LEU A 268 12.69 12.37 14.89
C LEU A 268 13.47 12.82 16.13
N GLN A 269 13.29 12.10 17.27
CA GLN A 269 13.98 12.41 18.52
C GLN A 269 14.96 11.30 18.99
N GLY A 270 15.43 10.47 18.07
CA GLY A 270 16.36 9.37 18.34
C GLY A 270 15.69 8.01 18.48
N GLY A 271 16.35 6.96 17.99
CA GLY A 271 15.93 5.58 18.12
C GLY A 271 15.79 4.83 16.79
N GLU A 272 15.03 3.73 16.80
CA GLU A 272 14.84 2.88 15.61
C GLU A 272 14.14 3.59 14.46
N VAL A 273 13.19 4.50 14.77
CA VAL A 273 12.47 5.29 13.77
C VAL A 273 13.40 6.22 13.01
N ASP A 274 14.34 6.87 13.70
CA ASP A 274 15.34 7.74 13.08
C ASP A 274 16.24 6.97 12.11
N ASN A 275 16.70 5.78 12.52
CA ASN A 275 17.54 4.94 11.67
C ASN A 275 16.78 4.47 10.41
N ALA A 276 15.52 4.09 10.55
CA ALA A 276 14.68 3.72 9.42
C ALA A 276 14.50 4.89 8.46
N PHE A 277 14.27 6.08 8.98
CA PHE A 277 14.07 7.30 8.20
C PHE A 277 15.34 7.74 7.46
N VAL A 278 16.51 7.69 8.13
CA VAL A 278 17.81 7.99 7.50
C VAL A 278 18.08 7.03 6.33
N GLN A 279 17.82 5.75 6.51
CA GLN A 279 17.99 4.75 5.45
C GLN A 279 16.97 4.92 4.33
N PHE A 280 15.75 5.29 4.66
CA PHE A 280 14.70 5.56 3.69
C PHE A 280 15.04 6.75 2.79
N LEU A 281 15.57 7.83 3.35
CA LEU A 281 15.96 9.01 2.59
C LEU A 281 17.33 8.88 1.90
N GLY A 282 18.22 8.03 2.43
CA GLY A 282 19.55 7.84 1.88
C GLY A 282 20.34 9.16 1.74
N ASP A 283 21.00 9.36 0.60
CA ASP A 283 21.80 10.57 0.35
C ASP A 283 20.97 11.87 0.40
N LEU A 284 19.67 11.81 0.20
CA LEU A 284 18.80 12.99 0.29
C LEU A 284 18.68 13.50 1.73
N TYR A 285 18.86 12.63 2.72
CA TYR A 285 18.80 13.03 4.13
C TYR A 285 19.88 14.06 4.47
N GLU A 286 21.11 13.83 3.98
CA GLU A 286 22.26 14.69 4.25
C GLU A 286 22.27 15.96 3.37
N SER A 287 21.99 15.80 2.06
CA SER A 287 22.18 16.84 1.05
C SER A 287 21.03 17.85 0.95
N ARG A 288 19.80 17.44 1.30
CA ARG A 288 18.57 18.24 1.13
C ARG A 288 17.65 18.15 2.35
N LYS A 289 18.21 18.15 3.52
CA LYS A 289 17.52 17.80 4.76
C LYS A 289 16.17 18.51 4.97
N GLU A 290 16.09 19.81 4.76
CA GLU A 290 14.85 20.57 4.98
C GLU A 290 13.86 20.41 3.82
N ASP A 291 14.31 20.51 2.59
CA ASP A 291 13.49 20.36 1.38
C ASP A 291 12.84 18.98 1.29
N VAL A 292 13.59 17.93 1.62
CA VAL A 292 13.07 16.55 1.59
C VAL A 292 12.10 16.27 2.72
N LYS A 293 12.38 16.78 3.92
CA LYS A 293 11.46 16.66 5.07
C LYS A 293 10.11 17.32 4.78
N GLU A 294 10.11 18.44 4.08
CA GLU A 294 8.88 19.09 3.66
C GLU A 294 8.08 18.24 2.68
N LEU A 295 8.76 17.49 1.79
CA LEU A 295 8.11 16.66 0.76
C LEU A 295 7.66 15.31 1.28
N VAL A 296 8.37 14.74 2.25
CA VAL A 296 7.98 13.46 2.88
C VAL A 296 6.87 13.67 3.88
N ASP A 297 6.81 14.85 4.50
CA ASP A 297 5.78 15.24 5.47
C ASP A 297 4.65 16.00 4.78
N ALA A 298 3.61 15.27 4.35
CA ALA A 298 2.45 15.89 3.71
C ALA A 298 1.58 16.74 4.64
N TRP A 299 1.86 16.75 5.94
CA TRP A 299 1.06 17.40 6.99
C TRP A 299 0.69 18.86 6.68
N ASN A 300 1.66 19.65 6.24
CA ASN A 300 1.47 21.07 5.96
C ASN A 300 0.74 21.37 4.64
N PHE A 301 0.47 20.31 3.86
CA PHE A 301 -0.22 20.41 2.58
C PHE A 301 -1.64 19.80 2.63
N MET A 302 -2.00 19.15 3.74
CA MET A 302 -3.38 18.73 3.95
C MET A 302 -4.30 19.94 4.02
N ASP A 303 -5.43 19.89 3.37
CA ASP A 303 -6.43 20.94 3.33
C ASP A 303 -7.86 20.36 3.48
N GLU A 304 -8.88 21.19 3.37
CA GLU A 304 -10.29 20.79 3.48
C GLU A 304 -10.75 19.78 2.43
N ASN A 305 -9.95 19.56 1.38
CA ASN A 305 -10.24 18.55 0.33
C ASN A 305 -9.66 17.17 0.68
N PHE A 306 -8.92 17.05 1.77
CA PHE A 306 -8.44 15.74 2.22
C PHE A 306 -9.62 14.78 2.42
N PRO A 307 -9.53 13.52 1.95
CA PRO A 307 -10.65 12.59 2.05
C PRO A 307 -11.04 12.30 3.51
N PRO A 308 -12.30 11.94 3.78
CA PRO A 308 -12.72 11.42 5.08
C PRO A 308 -11.77 10.35 5.59
N ALA A 309 -11.40 10.41 6.87
CA ALA A 309 -10.33 9.59 7.44
C ALA A 309 -10.80 8.77 8.65
N PHE A 310 -10.51 7.48 8.63
CA PHE A 310 -10.51 6.58 9.78
C PHE A 310 -9.08 6.52 10.30
N VAL A 311 -8.86 7.00 11.52
CA VAL A 311 -7.53 6.99 12.16
C VAL A 311 -7.58 6.03 13.32
N MET A 312 -6.70 5.04 13.33
CA MET A 312 -6.67 4.08 14.44
C MET A 312 -5.28 3.81 14.99
N THR A 313 -5.25 3.42 16.25
CA THR A 313 -4.05 2.96 16.95
C THR A 313 -4.41 1.98 18.06
N ALA A 314 -3.40 1.34 18.66
CA ALA A 314 -3.58 0.44 19.78
C ALA A 314 -3.01 1.01 21.09
N ALA A 315 -3.51 0.52 22.22
CA ALA A 315 -3.09 0.98 23.54
C ALA A 315 -1.57 0.80 23.81
N ASN A 316 -0.97 -0.23 23.21
CA ASN A 316 0.47 -0.53 23.36
C ASN A 316 1.25 -0.30 22.05
N ASP A 317 0.73 0.51 21.14
CA ASP A 317 1.44 0.92 19.94
C ASP A 317 2.52 1.96 20.30
N PHE A 318 3.74 1.76 19.82
CA PHE A 318 4.83 2.73 20.02
C PHE A 318 4.65 4.02 19.21
N LEU A 319 3.79 4.02 18.17
CA LEU A 319 3.37 5.19 17.41
C LEU A 319 2.00 5.75 17.86
N ARG A 320 1.46 5.26 18.96
CA ARG A 320 0.13 5.63 19.47
C ARG A 320 -0.09 7.14 19.53
N ASP A 321 0.91 7.89 19.95
CA ASP A 321 0.81 9.32 20.17
C ASP A 321 0.80 10.12 18.86
N CYS A 322 0.95 9.47 17.69
CA CYS A 322 0.82 10.10 16.36
C CYS A 322 -0.64 10.23 15.90
N ALA A 323 -1.57 9.41 16.42
CA ALA A 323 -2.94 9.33 15.92
C ALA A 323 -3.80 10.55 16.32
N ALA A 324 -3.82 10.91 17.61
CA ALA A 324 -4.64 12.04 18.08
C ALA A 324 -4.25 13.38 17.47
N PRO A 325 -2.97 13.76 17.33
CA PRO A 325 -2.59 14.98 16.61
C PRO A 325 -3.07 15.03 15.16
N LEU A 326 -3.06 13.88 14.44
CA LEU A 326 -3.59 13.82 13.07
C LEU A 326 -5.10 14.05 13.04
N HIS A 327 -5.84 13.35 13.90
CA HIS A 327 -7.28 13.53 14.02
C HIS A 327 -7.63 15.00 14.30
N ASP A 328 -6.94 15.65 15.26
CA ASP A 328 -7.17 17.05 15.60
C ASP A 328 -6.81 18.01 14.46
N HIS A 329 -5.78 17.68 13.68
CA HIS A 329 -5.40 18.45 12.50
C HIS A 329 -6.47 18.39 11.42
N LEU A 330 -6.90 17.18 11.03
CA LEU A 330 -7.93 16.97 10.00
C LEU A 330 -9.29 17.58 10.45
N SER A 331 -9.65 17.42 11.73
CA SER A 331 -10.87 18.03 12.28
C SER A 331 -10.86 19.55 12.19
N ARG A 332 -9.71 20.21 12.43
CA ARG A 332 -9.56 21.68 12.27
C ARG A 332 -9.67 22.13 10.83
N LEU A 333 -9.31 21.28 9.88
CA LEU A 333 -9.50 21.52 8.44
C LEU A 333 -10.94 21.27 7.98
N GLY A 334 -11.84 20.81 8.88
CA GLY A 334 -13.22 20.49 8.54
C GLY A 334 -13.40 19.13 7.86
N VAL A 335 -12.38 18.29 7.84
CA VAL A 335 -12.41 16.93 7.29
C VAL A 335 -13.16 16.01 8.25
N LYS A 336 -14.09 15.17 7.74
CA LYS A 336 -14.71 14.10 8.54
C LYS A 336 -13.61 13.13 8.96
N CYS A 337 -13.38 13.00 10.26
CA CYS A 337 -12.32 12.14 10.80
C CYS A 337 -12.80 11.43 12.06
N GLU A 338 -12.60 10.12 12.11
CA GLU A 338 -12.87 9.29 13.28
C GLU A 338 -11.56 8.79 13.88
N LEU A 339 -11.45 8.81 15.21
CA LEU A 339 -10.28 8.32 15.96
C LEU A 339 -10.69 7.11 16.79
N HIS A 340 -10.05 5.98 16.52
CA HIS A 340 -10.28 4.71 17.21
C HIS A 340 -9.02 4.27 17.98
N LEU A 341 -9.20 4.00 19.28
CA LEU A 341 -8.16 3.44 20.14
C LEU A 341 -8.59 2.05 20.61
N TYR A 342 -7.88 1.03 20.13
CA TYR A 342 -8.17 -0.37 20.46
C TYR A 342 -7.33 -0.90 21.62
N GLY A 343 -7.95 -1.81 22.40
CA GLY A 343 -7.29 -2.47 23.51
C GLY A 343 -7.11 -1.63 24.75
N LYS A 344 -6.48 -2.24 25.75
CA LYS A 344 -6.14 -1.63 27.04
C LYS A 344 -4.65 -1.85 27.32
N PRO A 345 -4.02 -1.03 28.19
CA PRO A 345 -2.60 -1.18 28.51
C PRO A 345 -2.20 -2.57 29.02
N GLU A 346 -3.13 -3.29 29.67
CA GLU A 346 -2.90 -4.62 30.21
C GLU A 346 -2.88 -5.71 29.11
N GLN A 347 -3.46 -5.43 27.95
CA GLN A 347 -3.49 -6.32 26.78
C GLN A 347 -2.21 -6.15 25.96
N THR A 348 -1.08 -6.64 26.46
CA THR A 348 0.25 -6.43 25.84
C THR A 348 0.38 -6.95 24.40
N TYR A 349 -0.53 -7.82 23.95
CA TYR A 349 -0.62 -8.29 22.57
C TYR A 349 -1.30 -7.28 21.63
N MET A 350 -1.96 -6.26 22.17
CA MET A 350 -2.55 -5.14 21.42
C MET A 350 -1.50 -4.07 21.15
N GLY A 351 -0.54 -4.42 20.33
CA GLY A 351 0.58 -3.57 19.96
C GLY A 351 0.46 -2.97 18.57
N HIS A 352 1.59 -2.58 18.05
CA HIS A 352 1.73 -2.00 16.71
C HIS A 352 1.18 -2.95 15.64
N VAL A 353 0.34 -2.44 14.72
CA VAL A 353 -0.29 -3.14 13.59
C VAL A 353 -1.06 -4.42 13.96
N PHE A 354 -1.70 -4.45 15.14
CA PHE A 354 -2.44 -5.61 15.64
C PHE A 354 -3.56 -6.07 14.68
N HIS A 355 -4.16 -5.17 13.91
CA HIS A 355 -5.29 -5.40 13.02
C HIS A 355 -4.96 -6.36 11.86
N VAL A 356 -3.67 -6.53 11.54
CA VAL A 356 -3.20 -7.50 10.54
C VAL A 356 -3.23 -8.94 11.10
N ASN A 357 -3.23 -9.11 12.43
CA ASN A 357 -3.23 -10.43 13.08
C ASN A 357 -4.63 -11.04 13.13
N GLN A 358 -5.00 -11.77 12.10
CA GLN A 358 -6.32 -12.39 11.94
C GLN A 358 -6.61 -13.56 12.94
N LYS A 359 -5.81 -13.69 14.00
CA LYS A 359 -6.11 -14.57 15.16
C LYS A 359 -6.74 -13.83 16.32
N LEU A 360 -6.83 -12.51 16.25
CA LEU A 360 -7.36 -11.67 17.33
C LEU A 360 -8.78 -11.22 17.00
N ASP A 361 -9.69 -11.37 17.95
CA ASP A 361 -11.06 -10.84 17.82
C ASP A 361 -11.05 -9.32 17.67
N GLU A 362 -10.10 -8.64 18.32
CA GLU A 362 -9.94 -7.18 18.21
C GLU A 362 -9.45 -6.75 16.82
N ALA A 363 -8.69 -7.59 16.11
CA ALA A 363 -8.32 -7.33 14.73
C ALA A 363 -9.55 -7.41 13.83
N HIS A 364 -10.39 -8.43 13.98
CA HIS A 364 -11.66 -8.52 13.27
C HIS A 364 -12.56 -7.33 13.54
N GLN A 365 -12.72 -6.93 14.82
CA GLN A 365 -13.50 -5.74 15.16
C GLN A 365 -12.97 -4.47 14.50
N CYS A 366 -11.65 -4.28 14.47
CA CYS A 366 -11.02 -3.14 13.80
C CYS A 366 -11.30 -3.14 12.29
N ASN A 367 -11.18 -4.30 11.65
CA ASN A 367 -11.43 -4.45 10.21
C ASN A 367 -12.91 -4.25 9.87
N ASP A 368 -13.83 -4.69 10.75
CA ASP A 368 -15.27 -4.43 10.64
C ASP A 368 -15.56 -2.92 10.71
N ASP A 369 -15.04 -2.23 11.73
CA ASP A 369 -15.22 -0.79 11.94
C ASP A 369 -14.69 0.02 10.74
N GLU A 370 -13.50 -0.34 10.22
CA GLU A 370 -12.90 0.28 9.05
C GLU A 370 -13.76 0.11 7.79
N CYS A 371 -14.22 -1.11 7.53
CA CYS A 371 -15.09 -1.39 6.39
C CYS A 371 -16.47 -0.71 6.52
N GLU A 372 -17.05 -0.64 7.72
CA GLU A 372 -18.31 0.08 7.97
C GLU A 372 -18.14 1.60 7.77
N PHE A 373 -17.00 2.18 8.21
CA PHE A 373 -16.67 3.56 7.91
C PHE A 373 -16.68 3.81 6.40
N PHE A 374 -16.02 2.97 5.61
CA PHE A 374 -16.00 3.10 4.15
C PHE A 374 -17.36 2.93 3.51
N LYS A 375 -18.17 1.96 3.94
CA LYS A 375 -19.54 1.78 3.46
C LYS A 375 -20.42 3.00 3.73
N GLY A 376 -20.20 3.68 4.85
CA GLY A 376 -20.84 4.94 5.20
C GLY A 376 -20.53 6.11 4.24
N LEU A 377 -19.55 5.92 3.32
CA LEU A 377 -19.11 6.92 2.33
C LEU A 377 -19.54 6.55 0.89
N PHE A 378 -20.35 5.52 0.68
CA PHE A 378 -20.79 5.09 -0.66
C PHE A 378 -21.75 6.07 -1.34
N ALA A 379 -22.39 6.94 -0.59
CA ALA A 379 -23.37 7.91 -1.07
C ALA A 379 -22.76 9.04 -1.94
#